data_0fee20165ff13c6b13892a473c71cc97
#
_entry.id   0fee20165ff13c6b13892a473c71cc97
#
_cell.length_a   1.000
_cell.length_b   1.000
_cell.length_c   1.000
_cell.angle_alpha   90.00
_cell.angle_beta   90.00
_cell.angle_gamma   90.00
#
_symmetry.space_group_name_H-M   'P 1'
#
loop_
_entity.id
_entity.type
_entity.pdbx_description
1 polymer ?
#
loop_
_entity_poly.entity_id
_entity_poly.type
_entity_poly.pdbx_seq_one_letter_code
_entity_poly.pdbx_strand_id
1 'polypeptide(L)'
;IRDRDYAENLTTFFGNAASGVAMAINLSDEVLSYRPAVERIAAKYGMSEYVELILAVMMQESGGRGLDVMQAAEGSFNTKYPHKPNGITDPEYSIECGIQELKYALEKAGCTGPTDLDRIKLALQGYNYGSGYIDWAMERDGGYTKENAIAFSDMMCARPSWPYDRYGDKEYVEHVLRYYQITNNGGSYPANGMQIPHYLQTDYGNIPYGGGSIASSGCGPTSFAMIASYLTDTTITPADAVAWCGNSYYMPGVGTYWSYFQAAANHFGCGSVTQTSDANQVLQALSEGHPVISSQRAGLFTSGGHFIVLRGVTADSKVLVNDPNDNSSKNYINREFDMMSEVHATSNAYWIFDKK
;
A
#
# COMPACT_ATOMS: atom_id res chain seq x y z
N ILE A 1 -30.08 3.35 19.57
CA ILE A 1 -31.00 4.13 18.71
C ILE A 1 -30.22 5.18 17.89
N ARG A 2 -29.07 5.70 18.35
CA ARG A 2 -28.29 6.73 17.61
C ARG A 2 -27.41 6.17 16.47
N ASP A 3 -27.00 4.91 16.53
CA ASP A 3 -26.12 4.34 15.51
C ASP A 3 -26.84 3.83 14.24
N ARG A 4 -28.14 3.53 14.31
CA ARG A 4 -28.94 3.15 13.14
C ARG A 4 -29.29 4.32 12.24
N ASP A 5 -29.60 5.47 12.83
CA ASP A 5 -29.98 6.67 12.06
C ASP A 5 -28.81 7.27 11.27
N TYR A 6 -27.57 7.03 11.71
CA TYR A 6 -26.37 7.50 11.00
C TYR A 6 -26.07 6.63 9.75
N ALA A 7 -26.29 5.34 9.83
CA ALA A 7 -26.10 4.42 8.71
C ALA A 7 -27.19 4.56 7.63
N GLU A 8 -28.45 4.82 8.02
CA GLU A 8 -29.56 5.03 7.09
C GLU A 8 -29.50 6.38 6.37
N ASN A 9 -28.97 7.42 7.00
CA ASN A 9 -28.76 8.73 6.35
C ASN A 9 -27.62 8.72 5.33
N LEU A 10 -26.61 7.87 5.50
CA LEU A 10 -25.54 7.67 4.51
C LEU A 10 -26.03 6.96 3.23
N THR A 11 -26.98 6.02 3.36
CA THR A 11 -27.52 5.28 2.20
C THR A 11 -28.49 6.08 1.34
N THR A 12 -29.09 7.14 1.87
CA THR A 12 -30.02 8.01 1.11
C THR A 12 -29.32 9.14 0.33
N PHE A 13 -28.07 9.46 0.67
CA PHE A 13 -27.32 10.53 0.00
C PHE A 13 -26.54 10.03 -1.23
N PHE A 14 -26.32 8.74 -1.37
CA PHE A 14 -25.55 8.15 -2.48
C PHE A 14 -26.47 7.27 -3.32
N GLY A 15 -27.04 7.86 -4.39
CA GLY A 15 -27.78 7.11 -5.39
C GLY A 15 -26.91 6.04 -6.06
N ASN A 16 -27.43 4.83 -6.15
CA ASN A 16 -27.05 3.63 -6.89
C ASN A 16 -25.88 3.75 -7.89
N ALA A 17 -24.66 3.89 -7.39
CA ALA A 17 -23.43 3.44 -8.02
C ALA A 17 -22.68 2.64 -6.94
N ALA A 18 -21.93 1.60 -7.30
CA ALA A 18 -21.13 0.81 -6.38
C ALA A 18 -20.07 1.73 -5.72
N SER A 19 -20.47 2.43 -4.66
CA SER A 19 -19.65 3.46 -4.02
C SER A 19 -18.93 2.83 -2.84
N GLY A 20 -17.61 2.63 -3.02
CA GLY A 20 -16.71 2.35 -1.91
C GLY A 20 -16.75 3.46 -0.85
N VAL A 21 -16.39 3.14 0.37
CA VAL A 21 -16.12 4.12 1.43
C VAL A 21 -14.62 4.29 1.55
N ALA A 22 -14.16 5.52 1.43
CA ALA A 22 -12.77 5.87 1.64
C ALA A 22 -12.53 6.12 3.14
N MET A 23 -11.45 5.56 3.66
CA MET A 23 -11.09 5.66 5.08
C MET A 23 -9.59 5.89 5.24
N ALA A 24 -9.22 6.71 6.22
CA ALA A 24 -7.84 6.75 6.71
C ALA A 24 -7.61 5.61 7.72
N ILE A 25 -6.46 4.99 7.63
CA ILE A 25 -6.05 3.86 8.48
C ILE A 25 -4.66 4.08 9.06
N ASN A 26 -4.35 3.42 10.16
CA ASN A 26 -3.01 3.45 10.79
C ASN A 26 -2.50 4.87 11.10
N LEU A 27 -3.39 5.76 11.48
CA LEU A 27 -3.05 7.11 11.88
C LEU A 27 -2.45 7.14 13.29
N SER A 28 -1.51 8.06 13.53
CA SER A 28 -0.99 8.35 14.86
C SER A 28 -2.03 9.07 15.73
N ASP A 29 -1.86 9.00 17.04
CA ASP A 29 -2.72 9.76 17.98
C ASP A 29 -2.60 11.27 17.75
N GLU A 30 -1.42 11.75 17.33
CA GLU A 30 -1.19 13.15 16.98
C GLU A 30 -2.05 13.58 15.79
N VAL A 31 -2.08 12.78 14.71
CA VAL A 31 -2.94 13.05 13.54
C VAL A 31 -4.42 13.00 13.94
N LEU A 32 -4.82 11.99 14.70
CA LEU A 32 -6.20 11.85 15.18
C LEU A 32 -6.65 13.05 16.01
N SER A 33 -5.74 13.66 16.79
CA SER A 33 -6.04 14.87 17.57
C SER A 33 -6.41 16.08 16.72
N TYR A 34 -5.95 16.13 15.45
CA TYR A 34 -6.29 17.19 14.50
C TYR A 34 -7.58 16.95 13.74
N ARG A 35 -8.21 15.77 13.82
CA ARG A 35 -9.46 15.45 13.09
C ARG A 35 -10.53 16.54 13.23
N PRO A 36 -10.88 17.08 14.43
CA PRO A 36 -11.89 18.13 14.54
C PRO A 36 -11.53 19.42 13.78
N ALA A 37 -10.25 19.79 13.76
CA ALA A 37 -9.77 20.95 13.01
C ALA A 37 -9.83 20.68 11.50
N VAL A 38 -9.41 19.50 11.05
CA VAL A 38 -9.48 19.08 9.65
C VAL A 38 -10.92 19.08 9.16
N GLU A 39 -11.87 18.48 9.88
CA GLU A 39 -13.30 18.45 9.52
C GLU A 39 -13.87 19.87 9.39
N ARG A 40 -13.59 20.74 10.35
CA ARG A 40 -14.06 22.12 10.33
C ARG A 40 -13.48 22.92 9.16
N ILE A 41 -12.19 22.78 8.89
CA ILE A 41 -11.52 23.52 7.82
C ILE A 41 -11.88 22.93 6.46
N ALA A 42 -11.96 21.61 6.33
CA ALA A 42 -12.41 20.94 5.11
C ALA A 42 -13.83 21.39 4.72
N ALA A 43 -14.76 21.48 5.69
CA ALA A 43 -16.11 21.99 5.43
C ALA A 43 -16.10 23.41 4.87
N LYS A 44 -15.22 24.29 5.38
CA LYS A 44 -15.07 25.68 4.88
C LYS A 44 -14.70 25.72 3.39
N TYR A 45 -13.93 24.74 2.92
CA TYR A 45 -13.43 24.69 1.54
C TYR A 45 -14.18 23.71 0.64
N GLY A 46 -15.29 23.10 1.13
CA GLY A 46 -16.07 22.11 0.34
C GLY A 46 -15.33 20.79 0.16
N MET A 47 -14.47 20.42 1.11
CA MET A 47 -13.64 19.23 1.10
C MET A 47 -14.06 18.18 2.15
N SER A 48 -15.30 18.27 2.68
CA SER A 48 -15.78 17.39 3.75
C SER A 48 -15.70 15.90 3.39
N GLU A 49 -15.91 15.54 2.15
CA GLU A 49 -15.81 14.15 1.68
C GLU A 49 -14.37 13.63 1.61
N TYR A 50 -13.38 14.52 1.62
CA TYR A 50 -11.95 14.17 1.55
C TYR A 50 -11.24 14.22 2.92
N VAL A 51 -11.95 14.32 4.03
CA VAL A 51 -11.35 14.37 5.39
C VAL A 51 -10.38 13.20 5.59
N GLU A 52 -10.77 12.00 5.21
CA GLU A 52 -9.93 10.82 5.35
C GLU A 52 -8.65 10.90 4.50
N LEU A 53 -8.72 11.44 3.29
CA LEU A 53 -7.55 11.68 2.44
C LEU A 53 -6.63 12.75 3.04
N ILE A 54 -7.19 13.82 3.58
CA ILE A 54 -6.43 14.90 4.22
C ILE A 54 -5.66 14.37 5.42
N LEU A 55 -6.29 13.52 6.25
CA LEU A 55 -5.63 12.88 7.40
C LEU A 55 -4.51 11.92 6.97
N ALA A 56 -4.72 11.17 5.88
CA ALA A 56 -3.69 10.30 5.32
C ALA A 56 -2.48 11.10 4.78
N VAL A 57 -2.72 12.22 4.13
CA VAL A 57 -1.67 13.16 3.70
C VAL A 57 -0.93 13.73 4.91
N MET A 58 -1.63 14.22 5.95
CA MET A 58 -1.00 14.71 7.18
C MET A 58 -0.14 13.63 7.85
N MET A 59 -0.62 12.37 7.85
CA MET A 59 0.15 11.26 8.40
C MET A 59 1.45 11.04 7.63
N GLN A 60 1.43 11.12 6.29
CA GLN A 60 2.62 11.01 5.46
C GLN A 60 3.57 12.21 5.62
N GLU A 61 3.04 13.44 5.68
CA GLU A 61 3.86 14.65 5.72
C GLU A 61 4.62 14.83 7.04
N SER A 62 3.94 14.59 8.17
CA SER A 62 4.52 14.88 9.49
C SER A 62 4.20 13.85 10.57
N GLY A 63 3.21 12.98 10.35
CA GLY A 63 2.61 12.16 11.39
C GLY A 63 1.92 13.01 12.46
N GLY A 64 1.48 14.23 12.12
CA GLY A 64 0.86 15.20 13.04
C GLY A 64 1.86 15.92 13.95
N ARG A 65 3.15 15.85 13.68
CA ARG A 65 4.21 16.41 14.51
C ARG A 65 4.70 17.76 13.99
N GLY A 66 5.21 18.59 14.90
CA GLY A 66 5.65 19.95 14.58
C GLY A 66 4.47 20.91 14.43
N LEU A 67 4.70 22.06 13.80
CA LEU A 67 3.70 23.11 13.63
C LEU A 67 3.24 23.25 12.17
N ASP A 68 4.07 22.81 11.21
CA ASP A 68 3.70 22.73 9.79
C ASP A 68 3.26 21.30 9.47
N VAL A 69 2.10 20.91 10.03
CA VAL A 69 1.63 19.52 10.02
C VAL A 69 1.28 18.97 8.62
N MET A 70 0.99 19.85 7.66
CA MET A 70 0.73 19.50 6.26
C MET A 70 1.94 19.77 5.35
N GLN A 71 3.09 20.20 5.90
CA GLN A 71 4.28 20.63 5.16
C GLN A 71 3.95 21.61 4.02
N ALA A 72 3.03 22.53 4.29
CA ALA A 72 2.45 23.44 3.30
C ALA A 72 3.16 24.81 3.23
N ALA A 73 4.26 25.01 3.97
CA ALA A 73 4.93 26.31 4.03
C ALA A 73 5.48 26.80 2.70
N GLU A 74 5.92 25.89 1.82
CA GLU A 74 6.47 26.24 0.50
C GLU A 74 5.38 26.32 -0.58
N GLY A 75 4.14 25.97 -0.25
CA GLY A 75 2.99 25.99 -1.14
C GLY A 75 2.46 27.40 -1.45
N SER A 76 1.68 27.50 -2.53
CA SER A 76 1.16 28.76 -3.05
C SER A 76 0.09 29.40 -2.17
N PHE A 77 -0.57 28.64 -1.31
CA PHE A 77 -1.59 29.13 -0.38
C PHE A 77 -1.02 29.68 0.93
N ASN A 78 0.28 29.49 1.21
CA ASN A 78 0.94 30.15 2.34
C ASN A 78 1.24 31.61 2.01
N THR A 79 0.47 32.54 2.55
CA THR A 79 0.68 33.99 2.38
C THR A 79 1.12 34.70 3.66
N LYS A 80 1.26 33.96 4.79
CA LYS A 80 1.52 34.54 6.11
C LYS A 80 2.88 34.22 6.68
N TYR A 81 3.48 33.10 6.27
CA TYR A 81 4.71 32.58 6.86
C TYR A 81 5.82 32.45 5.80
N PRO A 82 7.08 32.35 6.21
CA PRO A 82 8.20 32.19 5.26
C PRO A 82 8.05 30.93 4.40
N HIS A 83 8.28 31.06 3.09
CA HIS A 83 8.32 29.97 2.12
C HIS A 83 9.63 29.18 2.26
N LYS A 84 9.68 28.32 3.25
CA LYS A 84 10.79 27.39 3.53
C LYS A 84 10.26 26.17 4.28
N PRO A 85 10.96 25.04 4.25
CA PRO A 85 10.56 23.85 5.00
C PRO A 85 10.25 24.17 6.47
N ASN A 86 9.09 23.69 6.96
CA ASN A 86 8.57 23.95 8.30
C ASN A 86 8.42 25.46 8.64
N GLY A 87 8.15 26.29 7.64
CA GLY A 87 8.04 27.73 7.83
C GLY A 87 6.78 28.19 8.56
N ILE A 88 5.71 27.40 8.49
CA ILE A 88 4.43 27.68 9.19
C ILE A 88 4.57 27.29 10.66
N THR A 89 4.17 28.21 11.55
CA THR A 89 4.23 28.02 13.01
C THR A 89 2.84 27.99 13.67
N ASP A 90 1.79 27.80 12.87
CA ASP A 90 0.41 27.65 13.28
C ASP A 90 -0.17 26.39 12.63
N PRO A 91 -0.43 25.31 13.40
CA PRO A 91 -0.92 24.05 12.83
C PRO A 91 -2.27 24.17 12.10
N GLU A 92 -3.19 24.99 12.58
CA GLU A 92 -4.48 25.16 11.90
C GLU A 92 -4.31 25.90 10.57
N TYR A 93 -3.40 26.87 10.52
CA TYR A 93 -3.07 27.54 9.26
C TYR A 93 -2.32 26.60 8.29
N SER A 94 -1.46 25.72 8.79
CA SER A 94 -0.86 24.64 7.96
C SER A 94 -1.92 23.73 7.37
N ILE A 95 -2.91 23.30 8.17
CA ILE A 95 -4.06 22.51 7.72
C ILE A 95 -4.85 23.28 6.65
N GLU A 96 -5.11 24.56 6.86
CA GLU A 96 -5.83 25.42 5.90
C GLU A 96 -5.09 25.51 4.56
N CYS A 97 -3.78 25.72 4.58
CA CYS A 97 -2.95 25.76 3.37
C CYS A 97 -2.91 24.39 2.67
N GLY A 98 -2.64 23.31 3.41
CA GLY A 98 -2.57 21.97 2.85
C GLY A 98 -3.89 21.50 2.25
N ILE A 99 -5.03 21.81 2.86
CA ILE A 99 -6.36 21.51 2.29
C ILE A 99 -6.56 22.24 0.96
N GLN A 100 -6.17 23.50 0.86
CA GLN A 100 -6.31 24.27 -0.38
C GLN A 100 -5.40 23.76 -1.49
N GLU A 101 -4.13 23.38 -1.17
CA GLU A 101 -3.22 22.75 -2.12
C GLU A 101 -3.77 21.41 -2.61
N LEU A 102 -4.25 20.54 -1.70
CA LEU A 102 -4.82 19.26 -2.06
C LEU A 102 -6.10 19.42 -2.90
N LYS A 103 -6.97 20.35 -2.52
CA LYS A 103 -8.17 20.68 -3.31
C LYS A 103 -7.80 21.06 -4.73
N TYR A 104 -6.85 21.99 -4.88
CA TYR A 104 -6.40 22.44 -6.20
C TYR A 104 -5.83 21.28 -7.03
N ALA A 105 -5.05 20.40 -6.42
CA ALA A 105 -4.50 19.23 -7.09
C ALA A 105 -5.59 18.25 -7.53
N LEU A 106 -6.58 17.96 -6.67
CA LEU A 106 -7.73 17.08 -6.97
C LEU A 106 -8.60 17.64 -8.09
N GLU A 107 -8.94 18.93 -8.05
CA GLU A 107 -9.71 19.61 -9.10
C GLU A 107 -8.96 19.57 -10.43
N LYS A 108 -7.65 19.88 -10.41
CA LYS A 108 -6.80 19.87 -11.60
C LYS A 108 -6.62 18.46 -12.19
N ALA A 109 -6.56 17.44 -11.36
CA ALA A 109 -6.53 16.05 -11.80
C ALA A 109 -7.88 15.56 -12.35
N GLY A 110 -8.95 16.32 -12.17
CA GLY A 110 -10.30 15.94 -12.57
C GLY A 110 -10.89 14.84 -11.67
N CYS A 111 -10.52 14.83 -10.38
CA CYS A 111 -11.03 13.87 -9.41
C CYS A 111 -12.53 14.06 -9.19
N THR A 112 -13.29 12.97 -9.25
CA THR A 112 -14.75 12.96 -9.14
C THR A 112 -15.27 12.60 -7.76
N GLY A 113 -14.39 12.16 -6.83
CA GLY A 113 -14.78 11.82 -5.47
C GLY A 113 -13.68 11.06 -4.72
N PRO A 114 -13.89 10.78 -3.43
CA PRO A 114 -12.88 10.16 -2.57
C PRO A 114 -12.56 8.70 -2.93
N THR A 115 -13.29 8.09 -3.85
CA THR A 115 -13.05 6.74 -4.34
C THR A 115 -12.44 6.70 -5.75
N ASP A 116 -12.19 7.86 -6.36
CA ASP A 116 -11.57 7.98 -7.70
C ASP A 116 -10.05 7.83 -7.59
N LEU A 117 -9.61 6.59 -7.36
CA LEU A 117 -8.22 6.28 -6.98
C LEU A 117 -7.21 6.74 -8.04
N ASP A 118 -7.53 6.61 -9.33
CA ASP A 118 -6.59 6.99 -10.39
C ASP A 118 -6.34 8.50 -10.41
N ARG A 119 -7.40 9.30 -10.22
CA ARG A 119 -7.28 10.75 -10.13
C ARG A 119 -6.69 11.21 -8.82
N ILE A 120 -6.96 10.50 -7.72
CA ILE A 120 -6.32 10.73 -6.42
C ILE A 120 -4.80 10.49 -6.53
N LYS A 121 -4.34 9.40 -7.13
CA LYS A 121 -2.90 9.13 -7.35
C LYS A 121 -2.23 10.27 -8.10
N LEU A 122 -2.86 10.74 -9.18
CA LEU A 122 -2.36 11.87 -9.96
C LEU A 122 -2.29 13.17 -9.13
N ALA A 123 -3.33 13.45 -8.36
CA ALA A 123 -3.40 14.62 -7.49
C ALA A 123 -2.36 14.57 -6.36
N LEU A 124 -2.17 13.41 -5.73
CA LEU A 124 -1.18 13.21 -4.67
C LEU A 124 0.25 13.46 -5.18
N GLN A 125 0.61 12.90 -6.33
CA GLN A 125 1.94 13.19 -6.88
C GLN A 125 2.08 14.66 -7.29
N GLY A 126 0.99 15.28 -7.74
CA GLY A 126 0.93 16.73 -8.01
C GLY A 126 1.03 17.58 -6.75
N TYR A 127 0.49 17.11 -5.61
CA TYR A 127 0.67 17.76 -4.32
C TYR A 127 2.15 17.79 -3.90
N ASN A 128 2.85 16.69 -4.08
CA ASN A 128 4.27 16.57 -3.72
C ASN A 128 5.21 17.28 -4.71
N TYR A 129 4.94 17.20 -6.01
CA TYR A 129 5.83 17.75 -7.06
C TYR A 129 5.45 19.16 -7.53
N GLY A 130 4.31 19.66 -7.06
CA GLY A 130 3.66 20.84 -7.63
C GLY A 130 2.75 20.48 -8.82
N SER A 131 1.74 21.31 -9.04
CA SER A 131 0.64 21.04 -9.98
C SER A 131 1.05 20.96 -11.46
N GLY A 132 2.26 21.38 -11.82
CA GLY A 132 2.82 21.21 -13.17
C GLY A 132 3.06 19.74 -13.54
N TYR A 133 3.26 18.86 -12.57
CA TYR A 133 3.32 17.43 -12.81
C TYR A 133 2.01 16.88 -13.37
N ILE A 134 0.86 17.35 -12.86
CA ILE A 134 -0.46 16.87 -13.29
C ILE A 134 -0.65 17.05 -14.81
N ASP A 135 -0.38 18.25 -15.33
CA ASP A 135 -0.50 18.52 -16.76
C ASP A 135 0.45 17.64 -17.58
N TRP A 136 1.70 17.57 -17.12
CA TRP A 136 2.75 16.81 -17.80
C TRP A 136 2.44 15.30 -17.84
N ALA A 137 1.96 14.72 -16.73
CA ALA A 137 1.62 13.30 -16.64
C ALA A 137 0.36 12.97 -17.48
N MET A 138 -0.62 13.88 -17.49
CA MET A 138 -1.82 13.75 -18.33
C MET A 138 -1.48 13.78 -19.81
N GLU A 139 -0.61 14.69 -20.24
CA GLU A 139 -0.18 14.80 -21.65
C GLU A 139 0.64 13.57 -22.08
N ARG A 140 1.49 13.07 -21.20
CA ARG A 140 2.40 11.97 -21.51
C ARG A 140 1.73 10.60 -21.51
N ASP A 141 0.99 10.27 -20.42
CA ASP A 141 0.49 8.92 -20.15
C ASP A 141 -1.01 8.88 -19.80
N GLY A 142 -1.71 10.02 -19.80
CA GLY A 142 -3.13 10.11 -19.45
C GLY A 142 -3.43 10.04 -17.95
N GLY A 143 -2.41 10.02 -17.09
CA GLY A 143 -2.54 9.94 -15.64
C GLY A 143 -1.22 9.63 -14.92
N TYR A 144 -1.34 9.25 -13.65
CA TYR A 144 -0.20 8.82 -12.84
C TYR A 144 0.28 7.43 -13.25
N THR A 145 1.59 7.28 -13.39
CA THR A 145 2.30 6.00 -13.33
C THR A 145 3.56 6.16 -12.48
N LYS A 146 4.06 5.08 -11.88
CA LYS A 146 5.32 5.12 -11.13
C LYS A 146 6.49 5.56 -12.01
N GLU A 147 6.49 5.10 -13.25
CA GLU A 147 7.51 5.41 -14.25
C GLU A 147 7.52 6.90 -14.60
N ASN A 148 6.33 7.53 -14.76
CA ASN A 148 6.29 8.95 -15.04
C ASN A 148 6.63 9.82 -13.83
N ALA A 149 6.29 9.40 -12.62
CA ALA A 149 6.74 10.08 -11.40
C ALA A 149 8.27 10.10 -11.29
N ILE A 150 8.92 8.96 -11.54
CA ILE A 150 10.38 8.86 -11.60
C ILE A 150 10.95 9.77 -12.69
N ALA A 151 10.42 9.68 -13.92
CA ALA A 151 10.90 10.45 -15.05
C ALA A 151 10.76 11.97 -14.85
N PHE A 152 9.66 12.42 -14.23
CA PHE A 152 9.46 13.83 -13.91
C PHE A 152 10.47 14.32 -12.87
N SER A 153 10.69 13.57 -11.81
CA SER A 153 11.68 13.89 -10.78
C SER A 153 13.08 14.01 -11.39
N ASP A 154 13.48 13.04 -12.24
CA ASP A 154 14.79 13.04 -12.91
C ASP A 154 14.94 14.24 -13.87
N MET A 155 13.87 14.57 -14.62
CA MET A 155 13.83 15.75 -15.48
C MET A 155 14.00 17.05 -14.69
N MET A 156 13.36 17.15 -13.52
CA MET A 156 13.48 18.33 -12.66
C MET A 156 14.87 18.45 -12.02
N CYS A 157 15.46 17.33 -11.60
CA CYS A 157 16.83 17.28 -11.09
C CYS A 157 17.89 17.69 -12.17
N ALA A 158 17.61 17.41 -13.43
CA ALA A 158 18.51 17.78 -14.54
C ALA A 158 18.50 19.27 -14.88
N ARG A 159 17.61 20.08 -14.28
CA ARG A 159 17.55 21.53 -14.54
C ARG A 159 18.73 22.24 -13.89
N PRO A 160 19.46 23.13 -14.61
CA PRO A 160 20.60 23.86 -14.05
C PRO A 160 20.29 24.73 -12.83
N SER A 161 19.01 25.14 -12.69
CA SER A 161 18.53 25.94 -11.57
C SER A 161 18.19 25.12 -10.32
N TRP A 162 18.22 23.80 -10.40
CA TRP A 162 17.89 22.91 -9.28
C TRP A 162 19.20 22.43 -8.61
N PRO A 163 19.46 22.82 -7.34
CA PRO A 163 20.76 22.55 -6.71
C PRO A 163 20.83 21.20 -5.99
N TYR A 164 19.74 20.39 -6.00
CA TYR A 164 19.65 19.15 -5.24
C TYR A 164 19.67 17.92 -6.15
N ASP A 165 20.07 16.77 -5.60
CA ASP A 165 20.14 15.47 -6.27
C ASP A 165 18.79 14.72 -6.33
N ARG A 166 17.76 15.28 -5.71
CA ARG A 166 16.39 14.75 -5.73
C ARG A 166 15.36 15.86 -5.87
N TYR A 167 14.21 15.54 -6.46
CA TYR A 167 13.06 16.41 -6.57
C TYR A 167 11.83 15.67 -6.03
N GLY A 168 11.34 16.09 -4.87
CA GLY A 168 10.22 15.46 -4.16
C GLY A 168 10.44 13.99 -3.81
N ASP A 169 9.34 13.27 -3.62
CA ASP A 169 9.29 11.84 -3.31
C ASP A 169 8.73 11.06 -4.51
N LYS A 170 9.54 10.21 -5.12
CA LYS A 170 9.17 9.37 -6.28
C LYS A 170 8.15 8.27 -5.94
N GLU A 171 7.96 7.98 -4.66
CA GLU A 171 7.05 6.98 -4.12
C GLU A 171 5.95 7.60 -3.23
N TYR A 172 5.71 8.91 -3.40
CA TYR A 172 4.78 9.65 -2.55
C TYR A 172 3.37 9.05 -2.54
N VAL A 173 2.89 8.65 -3.71
CA VAL A 173 1.58 8.00 -3.85
C VAL A 173 1.49 6.74 -2.99
N GLU A 174 2.46 5.84 -3.11
CA GLU A 174 2.51 4.60 -2.34
C GLU A 174 2.65 4.89 -0.84
N HIS A 175 3.38 5.93 -0.48
CA HIS A 175 3.55 6.34 0.91
C HIS A 175 2.24 6.85 1.53
N VAL A 176 1.48 7.69 0.82
CA VAL A 176 0.16 8.16 1.30
C VAL A 176 -0.87 7.03 1.33
N LEU A 177 -0.90 6.19 0.29
CA LEU A 177 -1.89 5.11 0.19
C LEU A 177 -1.72 4.00 1.24
N ARG A 178 -0.61 3.97 1.99
CA ARG A 178 -0.50 3.16 3.22
C ARG A 178 -1.48 3.59 4.31
N TYR A 179 -1.95 4.82 4.24
CA TYR A 179 -2.84 5.46 5.22
C TYR A 179 -4.22 5.77 4.66
N TYR A 180 -4.48 5.47 3.37
CA TYR A 180 -5.75 5.73 2.72
C TYR A 180 -6.28 4.50 2.00
N GLN A 181 -7.46 4.09 2.38
CA GLN A 181 -8.11 2.89 1.88
C GLN A 181 -9.48 3.20 1.33
N ILE A 182 -9.82 2.57 0.22
CA ILE A 182 -11.17 2.54 -0.32
C ILE A 182 -11.74 1.15 -0.06
N THR A 183 -12.70 1.07 0.87
CA THR A 183 -13.47 -0.16 1.06
C THR A 183 -14.67 -0.12 0.13
N ASN A 184 -14.81 -1.07 -0.75
CA ASN A 184 -16.03 -1.22 -1.52
C ASN A 184 -17.14 -1.71 -0.57
N ASN A 185 -18.01 -0.82 -0.12
CA ASN A 185 -19.22 -1.20 0.59
C ASN A 185 -20.10 -2.03 -0.35
N GLY A 186 -20.02 -3.35 -0.23
CA GLY A 186 -20.85 -4.28 -0.97
C GLY A 186 -20.24 -4.92 -2.20
N GLY A 187 -18.98 -4.69 -2.53
CA GLY A 187 -18.22 -5.59 -3.39
C GLY A 187 -17.84 -6.83 -2.58
N SER A 188 -18.78 -7.76 -2.41
CA SER A 188 -18.43 -9.11 -2.01
C SER A 188 -17.53 -9.64 -3.12
N TYR A 189 -16.22 -9.71 -2.88
CA TYR A 189 -15.36 -10.49 -3.76
C TYR A 189 -15.89 -11.91 -3.76
N PRO A 190 -16.04 -12.58 -4.92
CA PRO A 190 -16.38 -13.98 -4.93
C PRO A 190 -15.43 -14.73 -4.01
N ALA A 191 -15.97 -15.42 -3.01
CA ALA A 191 -15.16 -16.18 -2.08
C ALA A 191 -14.36 -17.22 -2.87
N ASN A 192 -13.03 -17.19 -2.71
CA ASN A 192 -12.15 -18.13 -3.38
C ASN A 192 -11.06 -18.56 -2.39
N GLY A 193 -11.00 -19.85 -2.11
CA GLY A 193 -9.97 -20.47 -1.27
C GLY A 193 -9.16 -21.46 -2.10
N MET A 194 -7.93 -21.08 -2.49
CA MET A 194 -7.02 -21.95 -3.22
C MET A 194 -6.45 -23.01 -2.29
N GLN A 195 -6.38 -24.26 -2.80
CA GLN A 195 -5.78 -25.40 -2.09
C GLN A 195 -4.24 -25.42 -2.28
N ILE A 196 -3.59 -24.36 -1.80
CA ILE A 196 -2.14 -24.22 -1.85
C ILE A 196 -1.52 -25.08 -0.74
N PRO A 197 -0.53 -25.95 -1.04
CA PRO A 197 0.11 -26.73 0.01
C PRO A 197 0.74 -25.81 1.06
N HIS A 198 0.70 -26.21 2.32
CA HIS A 198 1.31 -25.46 3.42
C HIS A 198 2.63 -26.09 3.80
N TYR A 199 3.75 -25.45 3.46
CA TYR A 199 5.09 -25.85 3.86
C TYR A 199 5.55 -24.98 5.03
N LEU A 200 6.11 -25.63 6.05
CA LEU A 200 6.75 -24.95 7.17
C LEU A 200 8.25 -24.86 6.92
N GLN A 201 8.80 -23.64 6.94
CA GLN A 201 10.26 -23.45 6.81
C GLN A 201 11.05 -24.19 7.90
N THR A 202 10.44 -24.35 9.07
CA THR A 202 11.04 -25.05 10.23
C THR A 202 11.29 -26.52 9.97
N ASP A 203 10.58 -27.17 9.04
CA ASP A 203 10.78 -28.57 8.68
C ASP A 203 12.05 -28.78 7.85
N TYR A 204 12.67 -27.70 7.36
CA TYR A 204 13.85 -27.69 6.50
C TYR A 204 15.10 -27.15 7.22
N GLY A 205 15.21 -27.37 8.53
CA GLY A 205 16.33 -26.88 9.32
C GLY A 205 17.69 -27.47 8.98
N ASN A 206 17.71 -28.61 8.28
CA ASN A 206 18.92 -29.29 7.78
C ASN A 206 19.39 -28.78 6.40
N ILE A 207 18.64 -27.92 5.72
CA ILE A 207 18.99 -27.37 4.41
C ILE A 207 19.67 -26.00 4.61
N PRO A 208 20.96 -25.85 4.23
CA PRO A 208 21.65 -24.56 4.34
C PRO A 208 21.02 -23.49 3.45
N TYR A 209 20.80 -22.28 4.00
CA TYR A 209 20.39 -21.09 3.26
C TYR A 209 20.84 -19.83 3.98
N GLY A 210 21.51 -18.95 3.26
CA GLY A 210 22.09 -17.76 3.85
C GLY A 210 23.19 -18.08 4.85
N GLY A 211 23.18 -17.40 6.00
CA GLY A 211 24.09 -17.66 7.12
C GLY A 211 23.61 -18.76 8.09
N GLY A 212 22.54 -19.46 7.75
CA GLY A 212 21.92 -20.49 8.59
C GLY A 212 21.26 -21.57 7.75
N SER A 213 19.95 -21.72 7.86
CA SER A 213 19.17 -22.72 7.15
C SER A 213 17.86 -22.14 6.63
N ILE A 214 17.10 -22.93 5.85
CA ILE A 214 15.75 -22.56 5.44
C ILE A 214 14.89 -22.24 6.67
N ALA A 215 15.02 -23.00 7.76
CA ALA A 215 14.27 -22.74 9.00
C ALA A 215 14.47 -21.33 9.56
N SER A 216 15.68 -20.78 9.44
CA SER A 216 16.02 -19.46 10.01
C SER A 216 15.79 -18.29 9.05
N SER A 217 15.90 -18.53 7.74
CA SER A 217 15.99 -17.44 6.74
C SER A 217 15.20 -17.70 5.48
N GLY A 218 14.50 -18.83 5.36
CA GLY A 218 13.91 -19.33 4.12
C GLY A 218 12.44 -18.96 3.91
N CYS A 219 11.87 -17.96 4.57
CA CYS A 219 10.45 -17.60 4.40
C CYS A 219 10.11 -17.26 2.94
N GLY A 220 10.98 -16.55 2.22
CA GLY A 220 10.78 -16.23 0.79
C GLY A 220 10.71 -17.46 -0.09
N PRO A 221 11.78 -18.31 -0.16
CA PRO A 221 11.75 -19.55 -0.92
C PRO A 221 10.63 -20.51 -0.51
N THR A 222 10.28 -20.58 0.79
CA THR A 222 9.18 -21.45 1.26
C THR A 222 7.82 -20.93 0.78
N SER A 223 7.57 -19.63 0.88
CA SER A 223 6.35 -19.01 0.35
C SER A 223 6.22 -19.21 -1.16
N PHE A 224 7.32 -19.04 -1.88
CA PHE A 224 7.33 -19.31 -3.33
C PHE A 224 7.05 -20.77 -3.66
N ALA A 225 7.69 -21.71 -2.96
CA ALA A 225 7.51 -23.15 -3.20
C ALA A 225 6.04 -23.60 -3.04
N MET A 226 5.31 -23.02 -2.06
CA MET A 226 3.88 -23.24 -1.90
C MET A 226 3.09 -22.82 -3.15
N ILE A 227 3.34 -21.60 -3.65
CA ILE A 227 2.67 -21.09 -4.86
C ILE A 227 3.08 -21.85 -6.10
N ALA A 228 4.37 -22.13 -6.27
CA ALA A 228 4.87 -22.87 -7.43
C ALA A 228 4.28 -24.27 -7.52
N SER A 229 4.17 -24.97 -6.39
CA SER A 229 3.51 -26.28 -6.35
C SER A 229 2.05 -26.21 -6.80
N TYR A 230 1.32 -25.17 -6.38
CA TYR A 230 -0.07 -24.98 -6.77
C TYR A 230 -0.23 -24.63 -8.26
N LEU A 231 0.59 -23.70 -8.77
CA LEU A 231 0.47 -23.22 -10.15
C LEU A 231 0.93 -24.23 -11.21
N THR A 232 1.89 -25.07 -10.86
CA THR A 232 2.47 -26.04 -11.80
C THR A 232 1.87 -27.46 -11.66
N ASP A 233 1.00 -27.66 -10.68
CA ASP A 233 0.48 -28.99 -10.30
C ASP A 233 1.60 -30.02 -10.09
N THR A 234 2.76 -29.55 -9.61
CA THR A 234 3.95 -30.35 -9.37
C THR A 234 4.51 -30.03 -8.00
N THR A 235 4.88 -31.03 -7.22
CA THR A 235 5.50 -30.82 -5.91
C THR A 235 6.85 -30.11 -6.07
N ILE A 236 6.94 -28.84 -5.69
CA ILE A 236 8.15 -28.04 -5.60
C ILE A 236 8.34 -27.69 -4.12
N THR A 237 9.33 -28.30 -3.50
CA THR A 237 9.59 -28.09 -2.07
C THR A 237 10.44 -26.85 -1.82
N PRO A 238 10.48 -26.32 -0.58
CA PRO A 238 11.43 -25.29 -0.19
C PRO A 238 12.90 -25.69 -0.46
N ALA A 239 13.23 -26.98 -0.34
CA ALA A 239 14.54 -27.50 -0.66
C ALA A 239 14.86 -27.39 -2.17
N ASP A 240 13.89 -27.68 -3.05
CA ASP A 240 14.05 -27.53 -4.51
C ASP A 240 14.25 -26.07 -4.90
N ALA A 241 13.47 -25.17 -4.30
CA ALA A 241 13.57 -23.74 -4.53
C ALA A 241 14.96 -23.18 -4.13
N VAL A 242 15.51 -23.64 -3.02
CA VAL A 242 16.85 -23.24 -2.54
C VAL A 242 17.94 -23.95 -3.32
N ALA A 243 17.76 -25.23 -3.70
CA ALA A 243 18.73 -25.96 -4.53
C ALA A 243 18.98 -25.27 -5.87
N TRP A 244 17.94 -24.66 -6.46
CA TRP A 244 18.06 -23.88 -7.68
C TRP A 244 18.84 -22.59 -7.46
N CYS A 245 18.46 -21.77 -6.49
CA CYS A 245 19.01 -20.41 -6.35
C CYS A 245 20.25 -20.32 -5.47
N GLY A 246 20.50 -21.33 -4.61
CA GLY A 246 21.52 -21.21 -3.56
C GLY A 246 21.35 -19.93 -2.75
N ASN A 247 22.44 -19.19 -2.57
CA ASN A 247 22.43 -17.91 -1.88
C ASN A 247 22.34 -16.67 -2.83
N SER A 248 22.12 -16.87 -4.12
CA SER A 248 22.15 -15.77 -5.11
C SER A 248 21.11 -14.67 -4.84
N TYR A 249 20.03 -15.01 -4.17
CA TYR A 249 18.97 -14.07 -3.80
C TYR A 249 18.85 -13.85 -2.29
N TYR A 250 19.90 -14.20 -1.55
CA TYR A 250 19.94 -13.96 -0.09
C TYR A 250 20.64 -12.65 0.22
N MET A 251 19.97 -11.80 1.00
CA MET A 251 20.54 -10.56 1.54
C MET A 251 20.94 -10.79 2.99
N PRO A 252 22.25 -10.73 3.36
CA PRO A 252 22.70 -10.91 4.73
C PRO A 252 22.01 -9.95 5.71
N GLY A 253 21.47 -10.50 6.79
CA GLY A 253 20.78 -9.74 7.83
C GLY A 253 19.35 -9.28 7.47
N VAL A 254 18.89 -9.52 6.26
CA VAL A 254 17.54 -9.08 5.79
C VAL A 254 16.69 -10.26 5.33
N GLY A 255 17.24 -11.20 4.55
CA GLY A 255 16.52 -12.35 4.02
C GLY A 255 16.55 -12.42 2.49
N THR A 256 15.42 -12.72 1.85
CA THR A 256 15.34 -12.92 0.41
C THR A 256 15.14 -11.58 -0.33
N TYR A 257 15.93 -11.33 -1.40
CA TYR A 257 15.73 -10.20 -2.31
C TYR A 257 14.38 -10.28 -3.00
N TRP A 258 13.72 -9.16 -3.22
CA TRP A 258 12.41 -9.09 -3.90
C TRP A 258 12.45 -9.56 -5.37
N SER A 259 13.58 -9.37 -6.03
CA SER A 259 13.81 -9.88 -7.40
C SER A 259 13.79 -11.40 -7.51
N TYR A 260 13.86 -12.12 -6.40
CA TYR A 260 13.75 -13.57 -6.35
C TYR A 260 12.43 -14.06 -6.95
N PHE A 261 11.31 -13.43 -6.64
CA PHE A 261 9.99 -13.96 -7.00
C PHE A 261 9.77 -14.03 -8.51
N GLN A 262 10.13 -13.00 -9.26
CA GLN A 262 10.03 -13.02 -10.73
C GLN A 262 11.03 -14.03 -11.33
N ALA A 263 12.26 -14.06 -10.81
CA ALA A 263 13.27 -14.99 -11.32
C ALA A 263 12.90 -16.46 -11.06
N ALA A 264 12.39 -16.77 -9.87
CA ALA A 264 11.90 -18.09 -9.51
C ALA A 264 10.66 -18.50 -10.34
N ALA A 265 9.71 -17.57 -10.54
CA ALA A 265 8.55 -17.82 -11.39
C ALA A 265 8.96 -18.18 -12.83
N ASN A 266 9.92 -17.48 -13.39
CA ASN A 266 10.47 -17.78 -14.73
C ASN A 266 11.12 -19.17 -14.78
N HIS A 267 11.91 -19.52 -13.76
CA HIS A 267 12.62 -20.81 -13.70
C HIS A 267 11.66 -21.98 -13.56
N PHE A 268 10.70 -21.90 -12.65
CA PHE A 268 9.76 -22.98 -12.37
C PHE A 268 8.51 -22.94 -13.27
N GLY A 269 8.41 -21.99 -14.19
CA GLY A 269 7.30 -21.91 -15.13
C GLY A 269 5.97 -21.47 -14.53
N CYS A 270 6.00 -20.62 -13.51
CA CYS A 270 4.81 -20.14 -12.78
C CYS A 270 4.07 -18.96 -13.43
N GLY A 271 4.48 -18.51 -14.63
CA GLY A 271 3.86 -17.39 -15.31
C GLY A 271 4.46 -16.03 -14.93
N SER A 272 3.70 -14.96 -15.16
CA SER A 272 4.12 -13.59 -14.82
C SER A 272 3.85 -13.28 -13.34
N VAL A 273 4.57 -12.30 -12.83
CA VAL A 273 4.45 -11.83 -11.45
C VAL A 273 4.28 -10.32 -11.48
N THR A 274 3.19 -9.83 -10.90
CA THR A 274 2.93 -8.39 -10.78
C THR A 274 3.21 -7.93 -9.35
N GLN A 275 4.14 -7.01 -9.17
CA GLN A 275 4.40 -6.39 -7.88
C GLN A 275 3.46 -5.19 -7.68
N THR A 276 2.82 -5.10 -6.52
CA THR A 276 1.92 -3.99 -6.17
C THR A 276 2.00 -3.65 -4.68
N SER A 277 1.54 -2.47 -4.31
CA SER A 277 1.23 -2.08 -2.92
C SER A 277 -0.28 -1.90 -2.68
N ASP A 278 -1.12 -2.10 -3.69
CA ASP A 278 -2.57 -1.89 -3.64
C ASP A 278 -3.29 -3.13 -3.10
N ALA A 279 -3.88 -2.99 -1.90
CA ALA A 279 -4.64 -4.06 -1.25
C ALA A 279 -5.92 -4.45 -2.01
N ASN A 280 -6.56 -3.51 -2.71
CA ASN A 280 -7.76 -3.82 -3.50
C ASN A 280 -7.39 -4.66 -4.73
N GLN A 281 -6.27 -4.35 -5.38
CA GLN A 281 -5.74 -5.18 -6.46
C GLN A 281 -5.42 -6.60 -5.97
N VAL A 282 -4.90 -6.73 -4.75
CA VAL A 282 -4.66 -8.04 -4.11
C VAL A 282 -5.97 -8.79 -3.86
N LEU A 283 -6.99 -8.13 -3.28
CA LEU A 283 -8.29 -8.76 -3.03
C LEU A 283 -8.97 -9.21 -4.33
N GLN A 284 -8.89 -8.39 -5.39
CA GLN A 284 -9.38 -8.73 -6.72
C GLN A 284 -8.66 -9.97 -7.27
N ALA A 285 -7.33 -9.97 -7.25
CA ALA A 285 -6.52 -11.09 -7.71
C ALA A 285 -6.83 -12.39 -6.96
N LEU A 286 -6.96 -12.33 -5.63
CA LEU A 286 -7.34 -13.49 -4.82
C LEU A 286 -8.73 -14.03 -5.20
N SER A 287 -9.70 -13.15 -5.47
CA SER A 287 -11.05 -13.54 -5.88
C SER A 287 -11.07 -14.22 -7.25
N GLU A 288 -10.13 -13.88 -8.11
CA GLU A 288 -9.93 -14.46 -9.44
C GLU A 288 -9.08 -15.75 -9.40
N GLY A 289 -8.55 -16.11 -8.22
CA GLY A 289 -7.76 -17.33 -8.02
C GLY A 289 -6.27 -17.18 -8.31
N HIS A 290 -5.76 -15.95 -8.25
CA HIS A 290 -4.34 -15.64 -8.33
C HIS A 290 -3.72 -15.63 -6.94
N PRO A 291 -2.76 -16.50 -6.61
CA PRO A 291 -2.10 -16.50 -5.31
C PRO A 291 -1.15 -15.31 -5.18
N VAL A 292 -0.96 -14.86 -3.94
CA VAL A 292 -0.17 -13.65 -3.65
C VAL A 292 0.85 -13.93 -2.55
N ILE A 293 2.08 -13.42 -2.70
CA ILE A 293 3.04 -13.31 -1.59
C ILE A 293 2.99 -11.89 -1.03
N SER A 294 2.96 -11.76 0.28
CA SER A 294 3.08 -10.49 0.99
C SER A 294 4.39 -10.42 1.75
N SER A 295 5.12 -9.30 1.60
CA SER A 295 6.26 -8.97 2.46
C SER A 295 5.77 -8.21 3.67
N GLN A 296 6.05 -8.73 4.86
CA GLN A 296 5.61 -8.19 6.14
C GLN A 296 6.79 -7.58 6.90
N ARG A 297 6.58 -6.38 7.49
CA ARG A 297 7.45 -5.82 8.53
C ARG A 297 6.97 -6.25 9.91
N ALA A 298 7.67 -5.79 10.96
CA ALA A 298 7.30 -6.07 12.35
C ALA A 298 5.82 -5.79 12.63
N GLY A 299 5.13 -6.74 13.24
CA GLY A 299 3.70 -6.72 13.54
C GLY A 299 3.15 -8.11 13.86
N LEU A 300 1.95 -8.42 13.41
CA LEU A 300 1.24 -9.66 13.72
C LEU A 300 2.02 -10.92 13.31
N PHE A 301 2.62 -10.93 12.11
CA PHE A 301 3.24 -12.12 11.53
C PHE A 301 4.69 -12.32 11.96
N THR A 302 5.39 -11.26 12.35
CA THR A 302 6.82 -11.29 12.63
C THR A 302 7.26 -10.12 13.50
N SER A 303 8.37 -10.27 14.20
CA SER A 303 9.06 -9.17 14.91
C SER A 303 10.09 -8.43 14.03
N GLY A 304 10.34 -8.92 12.82
CA GLY A 304 11.29 -8.35 11.85
C GLY A 304 10.71 -8.27 10.44
N GLY A 305 11.41 -8.85 9.45
CA GLY A 305 10.93 -9.06 8.09
C GLY A 305 10.41 -10.48 7.88
N HIS A 306 9.36 -10.65 7.07
CA HIS A 306 8.80 -11.97 6.77
C HIS A 306 8.07 -11.99 5.43
N PHE A 307 7.88 -13.19 4.86
CA PHE A 307 7.00 -13.40 3.73
C PHE A 307 5.92 -14.41 4.09
N ILE A 308 4.68 -14.11 3.68
CA ILE A 308 3.53 -14.99 3.85
C ILE A 308 2.80 -15.16 2.53
N VAL A 309 2.05 -16.24 2.36
CA VAL A 309 1.19 -16.49 1.19
C VAL A 309 -0.24 -16.15 1.53
N LEU A 310 -0.87 -15.33 0.69
CA LEU A 310 -2.31 -15.12 0.70
C LEU A 310 -2.90 -16.11 -0.32
N ARG A 311 -3.74 -17.03 0.16
CA ARG A 311 -4.27 -18.16 -0.63
C ARG A 311 -5.76 -18.06 -0.90
N GLY A 312 -6.38 -16.93 -0.61
CA GLY A 312 -7.80 -16.76 -0.88
C GLY A 312 -8.41 -15.57 -0.17
N VAL A 313 -9.61 -15.27 -0.56
CA VAL A 313 -10.48 -14.24 0.01
C VAL A 313 -11.83 -14.84 0.36
N THR A 314 -12.42 -14.41 1.48
CA THR A 314 -13.76 -14.79 1.92
C THR A 314 -14.80 -13.80 1.40
N ALA A 315 -16.08 -14.14 1.52
CA ALA A 315 -17.19 -13.29 1.06
C ALA A 315 -17.26 -11.93 1.80
N ASP A 316 -16.71 -11.86 3.01
CA ASP A 316 -16.60 -10.64 3.82
C ASP A 316 -15.22 -9.96 3.70
N SER A 317 -14.50 -10.24 2.60
CA SER A 317 -13.23 -9.62 2.23
C SER A 317 -12.08 -9.88 3.22
N LYS A 318 -12.16 -10.92 4.03
CA LYS A 318 -11.03 -11.42 4.80
C LYS A 318 -10.16 -12.31 3.95
N VAL A 319 -8.92 -12.49 4.34
CA VAL A 319 -7.95 -13.30 3.59
C VAL A 319 -7.54 -14.54 4.35
N LEU A 320 -7.24 -15.60 3.59
CA LEU A 320 -6.71 -16.87 4.07
C LEU A 320 -5.20 -16.86 3.87
N VAL A 321 -4.45 -17.25 4.92
CA VAL A 321 -2.99 -17.15 4.95
C VAL A 321 -2.36 -18.54 5.11
N ASN A 322 -1.27 -18.79 4.36
CA ASN A 322 -0.28 -19.80 4.68
C ASN A 322 1.00 -19.09 5.14
N ASP A 323 1.28 -19.10 6.44
CA ASP A 323 2.51 -18.57 7.01
C ASP A 323 3.57 -19.68 7.01
N PRO A 324 4.74 -19.52 6.32
CA PRO A 324 5.82 -20.51 6.35
C PRO A 324 6.43 -20.71 7.74
N ASN A 325 6.15 -19.83 8.69
CA ASN A 325 6.56 -19.94 10.09
C ASN A 325 5.36 -20.08 11.04
N ASP A 326 4.28 -20.72 10.56
CA ASP A 326 3.12 -21.08 11.39
C ASP A 326 3.50 -22.18 12.38
N ASN A 327 2.71 -22.31 13.42
CA ASN A 327 2.84 -23.33 14.45
C ASN A 327 1.53 -23.50 15.22
N SER A 328 1.46 -24.50 16.10
CA SER A 328 0.25 -24.79 16.88
C SER A 328 -0.23 -23.64 17.77
N SER A 329 0.65 -22.72 18.16
CA SER A 329 0.29 -21.54 18.96
C SER A 329 -0.30 -20.42 18.10
N LYS A 330 0.24 -20.19 16.89
CA LYS A 330 -0.30 -19.22 15.93
C LYS A 330 -1.56 -19.75 15.29
N ASN A 331 -1.52 -20.97 14.76
CA ASN A 331 -2.61 -21.65 14.03
C ASN A 331 -3.23 -20.78 12.94
N TYR A 332 -2.40 -20.09 12.19
CA TYR A 332 -2.83 -19.10 11.18
C TYR A 332 -3.48 -19.74 9.97
N ILE A 333 -3.14 -21.00 9.66
CA ILE A 333 -3.77 -21.77 8.58
C ILE A 333 -5.29 -21.91 8.75
N ASN A 334 -5.78 -21.90 9.97
CA ASN A 334 -7.21 -22.05 10.32
C ASN A 334 -7.88 -20.71 10.68
N ARG A 335 -7.20 -19.58 10.46
CA ARG A 335 -7.70 -18.26 10.78
C ARG A 335 -7.96 -17.45 9.51
N GLU A 336 -9.00 -16.65 9.56
CA GLU A 336 -9.28 -15.58 8.61
C GLU A 336 -8.71 -14.27 9.14
N PHE A 337 -8.12 -13.46 8.26
CA PHE A 337 -7.48 -12.20 8.63
C PHE A 337 -8.18 -11.05 7.95
N ASP A 338 -8.40 -9.96 8.68
CA ASP A 338 -8.80 -8.71 8.07
C ASP A 338 -7.68 -8.20 7.17
N MET A 339 -8.02 -8.02 5.88
CA MET A 339 -7.00 -7.65 4.89
C MET A 339 -6.30 -6.34 5.27
N MET A 340 -7.03 -5.38 5.78
CA MET A 340 -6.52 -4.03 5.94
C MET A 340 -5.82 -3.82 7.27
N SER A 341 -6.47 -4.17 8.36
CA SER A 341 -5.96 -3.92 9.71
C SER A 341 -4.93 -4.95 10.19
N GLU A 342 -4.92 -6.17 9.62
CA GLU A 342 -4.02 -7.24 10.05
C GLU A 342 -2.94 -7.59 9.03
N VAL A 343 -3.23 -7.54 7.72
CA VAL A 343 -2.26 -7.91 6.67
C VAL A 343 -1.63 -6.67 6.05
N HIS A 344 -2.45 -5.77 5.50
CA HIS A 344 -1.96 -4.57 4.81
C HIS A 344 -1.25 -3.60 5.75
N ALA A 345 -1.73 -3.49 7.00
CA ALA A 345 -1.13 -2.62 8.02
C ALA A 345 0.38 -2.80 8.20
N THR A 346 0.88 -4.01 7.98
CA THR A 346 2.31 -4.35 8.11
C THR A 346 2.95 -4.83 6.80
N SER A 347 2.24 -4.76 5.68
CA SER A 347 2.78 -5.12 4.38
C SER A 347 3.72 -4.03 3.83
N ASN A 348 4.82 -4.45 3.20
CA ASN A 348 5.70 -3.56 2.44
C ASN A 348 5.37 -3.61 0.94
N ALA A 349 5.00 -4.78 0.42
CA ALA A 349 4.67 -5.03 -0.97
C ALA A 349 4.01 -6.40 -1.13
N TYR A 350 3.38 -6.60 -2.29
CA TYR A 350 2.75 -7.85 -2.71
C TYR A 350 3.27 -8.28 -4.08
N TRP A 351 3.29 -9.60 -4.32
CA TRP A 351 3.56 -10.22 -5.61
C TRP A 351 2.39 -11.12 -5.96
N ILE A 352 1.65 -10.73 -6.99
CA ILE A 352 0.53 -11.48 -7.56
C ILE A 352 1.09 -12.41 -8.63
N PHE A 353 0.77 -13.70 -8.56
CA PHE A 353 1.20 -14.69 -9.54
C PHE A 353 0.04 -15.04 -10.45
N ASP A 354 0.24 -14.89 -11.76
CA ASP A 354 -0.80 -15.21 -12.72
C ASP A 354 -1.06 -16.73 -12.78
N LYS A 355 -2.33 -17.08 -12.74
CA LYS A 355 -2.76 -18.45 -13.05
C LYS A 355 -2.67 -18.63 -14.57
N LYS A 356 -2.01 -19.73 -15.01
CA LYS A 356 -1.94 -20.08 -16.43
C LYS A 356 -3.29 -20.48 -16.98
#